data_5f3602463ff6f29d645e5ebc5122278a
#
_entry.id   5f3602463ff6f29d645e5ebc5122278a
#
_cell.length_a   1.000
_cell.length_b   1.000
_cell.length_c   1.000
_cell.angle_alpha   90.00
_cell.angle_beta   90.00
_cell.angle_gamma   90.00
#
_symmetry.space_group_name_H-M   'P 1'
#
loop_
_entity.id
_entity.type
_entity.pdbx_description
1 polymer ?
#
loop_
_entity_poly.entity_id
_entity_poly.type
_entity_poly.pdbx_seq_one_letter_code
_entity_poly.pdbx_strand_id
1 'polypeptide(L)'
;MSSYKRLCKNKILTDCDGVLMNWEYAFTCWMEARGYTSQKTGMEYDMCDRYGISRDESKGLVKHFNASAAMGFLPPLRDAMHYVKKLHEECGFTFHMITSLSLDKHACRLRRMNTEKLFGETAFEDYTFLDTGADKDDALDKYRDTGMIWIEDKVENANLGAELGLETLLMEHGHNMNRDLHEDVTVVKDWKGIYEYLHR
;
A
#
# COMPACT_ATOMS: atom_id res chain seq x y z
N MET A 1 -17.74 -16.21 -23.22
CA MET A 1 -16.91 -15.42 -22.28
C MET A 1 -15.98 -16.38 -21.56
N SER A 2 -14.67 -16.23 -21.78
CA SER A 2 -13.65 -17.17 -21.29
C SER A 2 -13.64 -17.24 -19.75
N SER A 3 -13.40 -18.45 -19.21
CA SER A 3 -13.22 -18.73 -17.77
C SER A 3 -12.16 -17.81 -17.12
N TYR A 4 -11.21 -17.34 -17.91
CA TYR A 4 -10.16 -16.39 -17.49
C TYR A 4 -10.71 -15.02 -17.05
N LYS A 5 -11.75 -14.50 -17.75
CA LYS A 5 -12.42 -13.24 -17.35
C LYS A 5 -13.25 -13.35 -16.06
N ARG A 6 -13.59 -14.56 -15.63
CA ARG A 6 -14.32 -14.79 -14.36
C ARG A 6 -13.38 -14.83 -13.16
N LEU A 7 -12.17 -15.38 -13.34
CA LEU A 7 -11.14 -15.45 -12.28
C LEU A 7 -10.56 -14.06 -11.93
N CYS A 8 -10.44 -13.15 -12.91
CA CYS A 8 -9.92 -11.80 -12.68
C CYS A 8 -10.91 -10.86 -11.94
N LYS A 9 -12.21 -11.13 -11.94
CA LYS A 9 -13.20 -10.24 -11.32
C LYS A 9 -13.15 -10.18 -9.80
N ASN A 10 -12.52 -11.15 -9.14
CA ASN A 10 -12.46 -11.23 -7.68
C ASN A 10 -11.04 -10.98 -7.14
N LYS A 11 -10.08 -10.53 -7.97
CA LYS A 11 -8.74 -10.19 -7.52
C LYS A 11 -8.57 -8.68 -7.45
N ILE A 12 -8.09 -8.20 -6.31
CA ILE A 12 -7.78 -6.79 -6.05
C ILE A 12 -6.27 -6.63 -6.02
N LEU A 13 -5.73 -5.69 -6.79
CA LEU A 13 -4.36 -5.23 -6.70
C LEU A 13 -4.27 -4.17 -5.61
N THR A 14 -3.28 -4.23 -4.73
CA THR A 14 -3.18 -3.29 -3.63
C THR A 14 -1.74 -2.95 -3.29
N ASP A 15 -1.47 -1.69 -2.97
CA ASP A 15 -0.27 -1.35 -2.24
C ASP A 15 -0.37 -1.86 -0.79
N CYS A 16 0.73 -1.76 -0.07
CA CYS A 16 0.81 -2.17 1.32
C CYS A 16 0.88 -0.99 2.29
N ASP A 17 1.89 -0.16 2.13
CA ASP A 17 2.19 0.94 3.05
C ASP A 17 1.23 2.10 2.79
N GLY A 18 0.56 2.60 3.83
CA GLY A 18 -0.49 3.61 3.65
C GLY A 18 -1.84 3.08 3.12
N VAL A 19 -1.91 1.79 2.74
CA VAL A 19 -3.15 1.16 2.28
C VAL A 19 -3.59 0.05 3.24
N LEU A 20 -2.75 -0.97 3.42
CA LEU A 20 -3.01 -2.10 4.31
C LEU A 20 -2.41 -1.91 5.70
N MET A 21 -1.21 -1.35 5.75
CA MET A 21 -0.40 -1.20 6.96
C MET A 21 -0.05 0.27 7.23
N ASN A 22 -0.01 0.63 8.51
CA ASN A 22 0.38 1.96 8.97
C ASN A 22 1.90 2.06 9.08
N TRP A 23 2.57 2.13 7.92
CA TRP A 23 4.01 2.26 7.81
C TRP A 23 4.52 3.52 8.49
N GLU A 24 3.83 4.64 8.30
CA GLU A 24 4.22 5.94 8.85
C GLU A 24 4.30 5.92 10.39
N TYR A 25 3.31 5.34 11.04
CA TYR A 25 3.31 5.18 12.49
C TYR A 25 4.47 4.27 12.96
N ALA A 26 4.65 3.13 12.30
CA ALA A 26 5.72 2.20 12.65
C ALA A 26 7.11 2.82 12.44
N PHE A 27 7.31 3.57 11.35
CA PHE A 27 8.54 4.30 11.07
C PHE A 27 8.78 5.39 12.13
N THR A 28 7.75 6.13 12.51
CA THR A 28 7.84 7.15 13.57
C THR A 28 8.31 6.54 14.89
N CYS A 29 7.69 5.47 15.35
CA CYS A 29 8.11 4.76 16.57
C CYS A 29 9.58 4.25 16.47
N TRP A 30 9.95 3.75 15.28
CA TRP A 30 11.31 3.27 15.02
C TRP A 30 12.35 4.41 15.05
N MET A 31 12.01 5.59 14.56
CA MET A 31 12.84 6.80 14.59
C MET A 31 12.99 7.33 16.02
N GLU A 32 11.89 7.43 16.77
CA GLU A 32 11.89 7.88 18.17
C GLU A 32 12.75 6.97 19.05
N ALA A 33 12.66 5.66 18.86
CA ALA A 33 13.52 4.71 19.58
C ALA A 33 15.02 4.88 19.29
N ARG A 34 15.38 5.65 18.25
CA ARG A 34 16.77 6.00 17.87
C ARG A 34 17.14 7.42 18.22
N GLY A 35 16.28 8.15 18.93
CA GLY A 35 16.52 9.51 19.38
C GLY A 35 16.17 10.59 18.35
N TYR A 36 15.57 10.25 17.21
CA TYR A 36 15.04 11.24 16.29
C TYR A 36 13.68 11.74 16.79
N THR A 37 13.55 13.04 16.93
CA THR A 37 12.29 13.66 17.38
C THR A 37 11.62 14.37 16.20
N SER A 38 10.36 14.13 15.99
CA SER A 38 9.58 14.88 14.98
C SER A 38 9.52 16.36 15.40
N GLN A 39 9.94 17.23 14.50
CA GLN A 39 9.92 18.69 14.72
C GLN A 39 8.60 19.34 14.34
N LYS A 40 7.70 18.60 13.70
CA LYS A 40 6.44 19.06 13.13
C LYS A 40 5.27 18.08 13.31
N THR A 41 4.07 18.60 13.23
CA THR A 41 2.81 17.92 13.61
C THR A 41 2.20 17.02 12.54
N GLY A 42 2.99 16.14 11.90
CA GLY A 42 2.40 14.96 11.28
C GLY A 42 1.68 15.09 9.93
N MET A 43 1.63 16.27 9.30
CA MET A 43 1.03 16.43 7.96
C MET A 43 2.07 16.47 6.82
N GLU A 44 3.35 16.34 7.13
CA GLU A 44 4.41 16.47 6.16
C GLU A 44 4.89 15.09 5.71
N TYR A 45 4.72 14.84 4.42
CA TYR A 45 5.19 13.62 3.75
C TYR A 45 6.72 13.56 3.68
N ASP A 46 7.40 14.71 3.59
CA ASP A 46 8.86 14.77 3.50
C ASP A 46 9.51 14.54 4.88
N MET A 47 10.17 13.38 5.01
CA MET A 47 10.88 13.00 6.23
C MET A 47 12.04 13.95 6.55
N CYS A 48 12.61 14.63 5.55
CA CYS A 48 13.66 15.62 5.78
C CYS A 48 13.13 16.78 6.60
N ASP A 49 11.97 17.31 6.22
CA ASP A 49 11.32 18.41 6.93
C ASP A 49 10.80 17.98 8.30
N ARG A 50 10.30 16.76 8.39
CA ARG A 50 9.74 16.21 9.63
C ARG A 50 10.77 16.01 10.73
N TYR A 51 11.97 15.54 10.39
CA TYR A 51 13.01 15.19 11.35
C TYR A 51 14.22 16.14 11.33
N GLY A 52 14.25 17.09 10.41
CA GLY A 52 15.38 18.03 10.25
C GLY A 52 16.67 17.35 9.79
N ILE A 53 16.56 16.31 8.95
CA ILE A 53 17.67 15.50 8.42
C ILE A 53 17.89 15.76 6.94
N SER A 54 19.07 15.40 6.43
CA SER A 54 19.35 15.49 5.00
C SER A 54 18.58 14.45 4.19
N ARG A 55 18.40 14.71 2.89
CA ARG A 55 17.72 13.78 1.98
C ARG A 55 18.43 12.43 1.89
N ASP A 56 19.74 12.41 1.91
CA ASP A 56 20.53 11.16 1.85
C ASP A 56 20.40 10.36 3.15
N GLU A 57 20.41 11.02 4.29
CA GLU A 57 20.16 10.40 5.58
C GLU A 57 18.75 9.83 5.66
N SER A 58 17.73 10.59 5.24
CA SER A 58 16.35 10.14 5.16
C SER A 58 16.21 8.87 4.32
N LYS A 59 16.77 8.87 3.10
CA LYS A 59 16.77 7.68 2.23
C LYS A 59 17.46 6.47 2.88
N GLY A 60 18.58 6.70 3.55
CA GLY A 60 19.32 5.67 4.27
C GLY A 60 18.50 5.07 5.41
N LEU A 61 17.82 5.91 6.20
CA LEU A 61 16.98 5.47 7.33
C LEU A 61 15.74 4.71 6.85
N VAL A 62 15.06 5.18 5.81
CA VAL A 62 13.93 4.47 5.19
C VAL A 62 14.37 3.09 4.69
N LYS A 63 15.49 3.01 3.96
CA LYS A 63 16.03 1.75 3.47
C LYS A 63 16.39 0.79 4.62
N HIS A 64 17.01 1.32 5.68
CA HIS A 64 17.35 0.53 6.87
C HIS A 64 16.09 0.02 7.60
N PHE A 65 15.08 0.86 7.77
CA PHE A 65 13.81 0.46 8.36
C PHE A 65 13.13 -0.64 7.53
N ASN A 66 13.03 -0.45 6.22
CA ASN A 66 12.42 -1.41 5.30
C ASN A 66 13.16 -2.76 5.24
N ALA A 67 14.45 -2.79 5.56
CA ALA A 67 15.24 -4.02 5.67
C ALA A 67 15.30 -4.60 7.09
N SER A 68 14.65 -3.97 8.08
CA SER A 68 14.72 -4.37 9.47
C SER A 68 13.63 -5.39 9.87
N ALA A 69 13.83 -5.95 11.09
CA ALA A 69 12.83 -6.83 11.72
C ALA A 69 11.45 -6.16 11.93
N ALA A 70 11.38 -4.83 11.93
CA ALA A 70 10.13 -4.08 12.05
C ALA A 70 9.09 -4.48 10.99
N MET A 71 9.53 -4.95 9.80
CA MET A 71 8.64 -5.40 8.74
C MET A 71 7.71 -6.55 9.13
N GLY A 72 8.03 -7.29 10.16
CA GLY A 72 7.17 -8.34 10.73
C GLY A 72 6.14 -7.85 11.76
N PHE A 73 6.09 -6.55 12.05
CA PHE A 73 5.33 -5.99 13.17
C PHE A 73 4.59 -4.68 12.86
N LEU A 74 4.42 -4.32 11.59
CA LEU A 74 3.65 -3.13 11.24
C LEU A 74 2.19 -3.33 11.65
N PRO A 75 1.55 -2.33 12.28
CA PRO A 75 0.13 -2.40 12.60
C PRO A 75 -0.73 -2.24 11.33
N PRO A 76 -1.95 -2.77 11.33
CA PRO A 76 -2.89 -2.54 10.23
C PRO A 76 -3.28 -1.06 10.16
N LEU A 77 -3.58 -0.59 8.95
CA LEU A 77 -4.09 0.75 8.74
C LEU A 77 -5.59 0.80 9.07
N ARG A 78 -5.99 1.69 9.96
CA ARG A 78 -7.41 1.98 10.26
C ARG A 78 -8.24 0.67 10.41
N ASP A 79 -9.26 0.53 9.60
CA ASP A 79 -10.21 -0.59 9.55
C ASP A 79 -9.83 -1.71 8.57
N ALA A 80 -8.61 -1.66 7.99
CA ALA A 80 -8.13 -2.62 6.99
C ALA A 80 -8.32 -4.09 7.45
N MET A 81 -7.94 -4.40 8.71
CA MET A 81 -8.02 -5.77 9.21
C MET A 81 -9.45 -6.33 9.18
N HIS A 82 -10.45 -5.50 9.42
CA HIS A 82 -11.86 -5.92 9.38
C HIS A 82 -12.35 -6.12 7.94
N TYR A 83 -12.18 -5.11 7.08
CA TYR A 83 -12.79 -5.13 5.76
C TYR A 83 -12.04 -5.98 4.73
N VAL A 84 -10.72 -6.10 4.83
CA VAL A 84 -9.96 -7.05 3.98
C VAL A 84 -10.41 -8.49 4.26
N LYS A 85 -10.53 -8.87 5.53
CA LYS A 85 -11.07 -10.19 5.89
C LYS A 85 -12.49 -10.38 5.39
N LYS A 86 -13.35 -9.38 5.58
CA LYS A 86 -14.73 -9.42 5.11
C LYS A 86 -14.84 -9.58 3.60
N LEU A 87 -14.05 -8.82 2.83
CA LEU A 87 -13.98 -8.96 1.36
C LEU A 87 -13.50 -10.35 0.95
N HIS A 88 -12.54 -10.91 1.67
CA HIS A 88 -12.03 -12.25 1.39
C HIS A 88 -13.02 -13.34 1.79
N GLU A 89 -13.41 -13.39 3.05
CA GLU A 89 -14.18 -14.50 3.63
C GLU A 89 -15.65 -14.51 3.21
N GLU A 90 -16.28 -13.34 3.06
CA GLU A 90 -17.70 -13.22 2.74
C GLU A 90 -17.97 -12.96 1.26
N CYS A 91 -17.07 -12.23 0.57
CA CYS A 91 -17.27 -11.80 -0.82
C CYS A 91 -16.39 -12.56 -1.82
N GLY A 92 -15.45 -13.40 -1.36
CA GLY A 92 -14.59 -14.23 -2.19
C GLY A 92 -13.52 -13.47 -2.95
N PHE A 93 -13.14 -12.27 -2.50
CA PHE A 93 -12.02 -11.53 -3.08
C PHE A 93 -10.69 -12.13 -2.63
N THR A 94 -9.70 -12.11 -3.51
CA THR A 94 -8.29 -12.36 -3.22
C THR A 94 -7.47 -11.14 -3.58
N PHE A 95 -6.28 -11.03 -3.00
CA PHE A 95 -5.44 -9.85 -3.13
C PHE A 95 -4.09 -10.20 -3.75
N HIS A 96 -3.58 -9.29 -4.58
CA HIS A 96 -2.19 -9.27 -5.00
C HIS A 96 -1.54 -7.99 -4.48
N MET A 97 -0.58 -8.14 -3.57
CA MET A 97 0.18 -7.01 -3.03
C MET A 97 1.31 -6.62 -3.98
N ILE A 98 1.38 -5.34 -4.35
CA ILE A 98 2.46 -4.75 -5.15
C ILE A 98 3.04 -3.58 -4.36
N THR A 99 4.21 -3.76 -3.76
CA THR A 99 4.76 -2.80 -2.78
C THR A 99 6.26 -2.53 -2.99
N SER A 100 6.65 -1.25 -2.91
CA SER A 100 8.05 -0.80 -3.01
C SER A 100 8.72 -0.82 -1.63
N LEU A 101 9.05 -2.02 -1.18
CA LEU A 101 9.62 -2.29 0.14
C LEU A 101 11.14 -2.37 0.13
N SER A 102 11.65 -3.45 -0.42
CA SER A 102 13.05 -3.87 -0.47
C SER A 102 13.14 -5.17 -1.26
N LEU A 103 14.29 -5.46 -1.85
CA LEU A 103 14.60 -6.76 -2.45
C LEU A 103 15.30 -7.71 -1.46
N ASP A 104 15.49 -7.31 -0.21
CA ASP A 104 16.01 -8.19 0.84
C ASP A 104 15.02 -9.31 1.15
N LYS A 105 15.47 -10.55 1.02
CA LYS A 105 14.62 -11.76 1.17
C LYS A 105 14.03 -11.89 2.58
N HIS A 106 14.73 -11.41 3.61
CA HIS A 106 14.24 -11.47 4.99
C HIS A 106 13.15 -10.43 5.22
N ALA A 107 13.35 -9.20 4.71
CA ALA A 107 12.33 -8.16 4.76
C ALA A 107 11.05 -8.57 4.04
N CYS A 108 11.17 -9.09 2.81
CA CYS A 108 10.03 -9.61 2.04
C CYS A 108 9.28 -10.72 2.80
N ARG A 109 10.04 -11.68 3.38
CA ARG A 109 9.45 -12.75 4.19
C ARG A 109 8.71 -12.22 5.42
N LEU A 110 9.30 -11.27 6.14
CA LEU A 110 8.70 -10.68 7.33
C LEU A 110 7.42 -9.89 6.98
N ARG A 111 7.44 -9.13 5.88
CA ARG A 111 6.27 -8.41 5.39
C ARG A 111 5.15 -9.38 5.05
N ARG A 112 5.44 -10.45 4.32
CA ARG A 112 4.48 -11.50 3.98
C ARG A 112 3.88 -12.14 5.25
N MET A 113 4.72 -12.58 6.19
CA MET A 113 4.26 -13.15 7.47
C MET A 113 3.36 -12.18 8.25
N ASN A 114 3.70 -10.88 8.28
CA ASN A 114 2.88 -9.88 8.95
C ASN A 114 1.51 -9.71 8.25
N THR A 115 1.51 -9.70 6.92
CA THR A 115 0.29 -9.64 6.11
C THR A 115 -0.62 -10.83 6.37
N GLU A 116 -0.08 -12.04 6.29
CA GLU A 116 -0.81 -13.29 6.53
C GLU A 116 -1.38 -13.36 7.96
N LYS A 117 -0.62 -12.89 8.95
CA LYS A 117 -1.07 -12.82 10.36
C LYS A 117 -2.23 -11.84 10.55
N LEU A 118 -2.20 -10.69 9.90
CA LEU A 118 -3.21 -9.64 10.07
C LEU A 118 -4.50 -9.94 9.28
N PHE A 119 -4.37 -10.46 8.06
CA PHE A 119 -5.49 -10.55 7.11
C PHE A 119 -5.93 -11.97 6.78
N GLY A 120 -5.15 -12.98 7.14
CA GLY A 120 -5.38 -14.39 6.82
C GLY A 120 -4.43 -14.92 5.75
N GLU A 121 -4.01 -16.17 5.88
CA GLU A 121 -3.04 -16.82 4.99
C GLU A 121 -3.56 -16.97 3.55
N THR A 122 -4.86 -17.06 3.37
CA THR A 122 -5.50 -17.30 2.07
C THR A 122 -5.97 -16.03 1.37
N ALA A 123 -5.92 -14.88 2.06
CA ALA A 123 -6.39 -13.62 1.48
C ALA A 123 -5.49 -13.11 0.34
N PHE A 124 -4.18 -13.35 0.43
CA PHE A 124 -3.19 -12.88 -0.54
C PHE A 124 -2.64 -14.03 -1.36
N GLU A 125 -3.01 -14.10 -2.63
CA GLU A 125 -2.50 -15.11 -3.56
C GLU A 125 -1.09 -14.79 -4.09
N ASP A 126 -0.80 -13.50 -4.31
CA ASP A 126 0.42 -13.03 -4.94
C ASP A 126 1.05 -11.86 -4.18
N TYR A 127 2.38 -11.79 -4.26
CA TYR A 127 3.19 -10.70 -3.71
C TYR A 127 4.24 -10.27 -4.74
N THR A 128 4.26 -8.99 -5.09
CA THR A 128 5.31 -8.36 -5.87
C THR A 128 6.04 -7.34 -5.00
N PHE A 129 7.29 -7.65 -4.66
CA PHE A 129 8.17 -6.76 -3.91
C PHE A 129 9.10 -6.03 -4.88
N LEU A 130 9.12 -4.72 -4.79
CA LEU A 130 10.03 -3.85 -5.53
C LEU A 130 11.07 -3.26 -4.57
N ASP A 131 12.16 -2.71 -5.08
CA ASP A 131 13.15 -2.06 -4.23
C ASP A 131 12.57 -0.79 -3.58
N THR A 132 13.18 -0.33 -2.50
CA THR A 132 12.74 0.86 -1.77
C THR A 132 12.65 2.07 -2.69
N GLY A 133 11.44 2.62 -2.83
CA GLY A 133 11.17 3.79 -3.67
C GLY A 133 11.17 3.52 -5.18
N ALA A 134 11.18 2.26 -5.61
CA ALA A 134 11.04 1.92 -7.03
C ALA A 134 9.62 2.24 -7.53
N ASP A 135 9.54 2.65 -8.79
CA ASP A 135 8.28 2.88 -9.49
C ASP A 135 7.54 1.56 -9.75
N LYS A 136 6.22 1.63 -9.93
CA LYS A 136 5.36 0.45 -10.08
C LYS A 136 4.96 0.16 -11.54
N ASP A 137 5.50 0.92 -12.49
CA ASP A 137 5.14 0.88 -13.91
C ASP A 137 5.17 -0.54 -14.47
N ASP A 138 6.32 -1.19 -14.45
CA ASP A 138 6.50 -2.56 -14.99
C ASP A 138 5.65 -3.59 -14.24
N ALA A 139 5.38 -3.36 -12.95
CA ALA A 139 4.61 -4.28 -12.15
C ALA A 139 3.10 -4.16 -12.44
N LEU A 140 2.62 -2.97 -12.77
CA LEU A 140 1.22 -2.70 -13.10
C LEU A 140 0.93 -2.92 -14.59
N ASP A 141 1.89 -2.73 -15.49
CA ASP A 141 1.71 -2.89 -16.94
C ASP A 141 1.15 -4.26 -17.35
N LYS A 142 1.46 -5.32 -16.57
CA LYS A 142 0.89 -6.68 -16.77
C LYS A 142 -0.64 -6.71 -16.68
N TYR A 143 -1.24 -5.72 -16.04
CA TYR A 143 -2.67 -5.62 -15.79
C TYR A 143 -3.35 -4.56 -16.66
N ARG A 144 -2.63 -3.99 -17.63
CA ARG A 144 -3.14 -3.00 -18.59
C ARG A 144 -4.45 -3.47 -19.22
N ASP A 145 -5.41 -2.58 -19.28
CA ASP A 145 -6.75 -2.78 -19.88
C ASP A 145 -7.57 -3.95 -19.30
N THR A 146 -7.22 -4.40 -18.08
CA THR A 146 -7.97 -5.47 -17.41
C THR A 146 -9.20 -4.97 -16.66
N GLY A 147 -9.26 -3.69 -16.30
CA GLY A 147 -10.28 -3.13 -15.42
C GLY A 147 -10.24 -3.73 -14.01
N MET A 148 -9.10 -4.32 -13.59
CA MET A 148 -8.93 -4.79 -12.22
C MET A 148 -8.82 -3.62 -11.26
N ILE A 149 -9.27 -3.82 -10.03
CA ILE A 149 -9.19 -2.80 -8.98
C ILE A 149 -7.74 -2.65 -8.56
N TRP A 150 -7.26 -1.40 -8.51
CA TRP A 150 -5.98 -1.01 -7.96
C TRP A 150 -6.17 -0.03 -6.79
N ILE A 151 -5.63 -0.35 -5.60
CA ILE A 151 -5.74 0.47 -4.40
C ILE A 151 -4.37 1.00 -4.03
N GLU A 152 -4.25 2.32 -3.89
CA GLU A 152 -2.99 3.03 -3.70
C GLU A 152 -3.19 4.25 -2.78
N ASP A 153 -2.13 4.77 -2.15
CA ASP A 153 -2.15 6.03 -1.40
C ASP A 153 -1.27 7.13 -2.02
N LYS A 154 -0.42 6.78 -2.98
CA LYS A 154 0.45 7.70 -3.70
C LYS A 154 -0.21 8.14 -5.02
N VAL A 155 -0.37 9.46 -5.21
CA VAL A 155 -1.08 10.05 -6.35
C VAL A 155 -0.50 9.60 -7.69
N GLU A 156 0.84 9.60 -7.82
CA GLU A 156 1.52 9.24 -9.06
C GLU A 156 1.20 7.79 -9.47
N ASN A 157 1.20 6.87 -8.53
CA ASN A 157 0.87 5.47 -8.78
C ASN A 157 -0.63 5.23 -9.01
N ALA A 158 -1.49 6.05 -8.40
CA ALA A 158 -2.93 6.00 -8.65
C ALA A 158 -3.24 6.49 -10.08
N ASN A 159 -2.65 7.62 -10.49
CA ASN A 159 -2.78 8.14 -11.86
C ASN A 159 -2.28 7.13 -12.88
N LEU A 160 -1.12 6.52 -12.64
CA LEU A 160 -0.60 5.44 -13.48
C LEU A 160 -1.59 4.28 -13.62
N GLY A 161 -2.20 3.86 -12.51
CA GLY A 161 -3.21 2.80 -12.54
C GLY A 161 -4.39 3.15 -13.45
N ALA A 162 -4.89 4.38 -13.36
CA ALA A 162 -5.97 4.88 -14.24
C ALA A 162 -5.54 4.93 -15.71
N GLU A 163 -4.33 5.45 -16.00
CA GLU A 163 -3.76 5.47 -17.35
C GLU A 163 -3.57 4.07 -17.95
N LEU A 164 -3.35 3.08 -17.11
CA LEU A 164 -3.28 1.68 -17.50
C LEU A 164 -4.65 1.01 -17.66
N GLY A 165 -5.76 1.74 -17.48
CA GLY A 165 -7.11 1.20 -17.60
C GLY A 165 -7.53 0.31 -16.43
N LEU A 166 -6.96 0.53 -15.25
CA LEU A 166 -7.36 -0.10 -14.00
C LEU A 166 -8.48 0.72 -13.33
N GLU A 167 -9.34 0.07 -12.60
CA GLU A 167 -10.32 0.71 -11.72
C GLU A 167 -9.61 1.17 -10.44
N THR A 168 -9.17 2.43 -10.40
CA THR A 168 -8.22 2.92 -9.40
C THR A 168 -8.90 3.63 -8.25
N LEU A 169 -8.58 3.19 -7.03
CA LEU A 169 -9.03 3.78 -5.78
C LEU A 169 -7.83 4.37 -5.02
N LEU A 170 -7.88 5.68 -4.73
CA LEU A 170 -6.87 6.36 -3.92
C LEU A 170 -7.33 6.43 -2.47
N MET A 171 -6.56 5.82 -1.57
CA MET A 171 -6.76 5.93 -0.12
C MET A 171 -6.40 7.34 0.36
N GLU A 172 -7.35 8.07 0.93
CA GLU A 172 -7.15 9.44 1.40
C GLU A 172 -6.21 9.50 2.60
N HIS A 173 -5.18 10.35 2.48
CA HIS A 173 -4.25 10.75 3.52
C HIS A 173 -4.01 12.26 3.47
N GLY A 174 -3.52 12.84 4.57
CA GLY A 174 -3.22 14.28 4.61
C GLY A 174 -2.23 14.74 3.52
N HIS A 175 -1.31 13.87 3.14
CA HIS A 175 -0.27 14.18 2.15
C HIS A 175 -0.75 14.11 0.68
N ASN A 176 -1.85 13.43 0.39
CA ASN A 176 -2.35 13.26 -0.97
C ASN A 176 -3.62 14.09 -1.27
N MET A 177 -4.08 14.89 -0.30
CA MET A 177 -5.16 15.83 -0.51
C MET A 177 -4.74 17.00 -1.43
N ASN A 178 -5.65 17.47 -2.27
CA ASN A 178 -5.43 18.61 -3.20
C ASN A 178 -4.30 18.40 -4.22
N ARG A 179 -4.13 17.16 -4.70
CA ARG A 179 -3.22 16.83 -5.81
C ARG A 179 -3.98 16.69 -7.12
N ASP A 180 -3.28 16.83 -8.23
CA ASP A 180 -3.83 16.60 -9.56
C ASP A 180 -4.06 15.09 -9.75
N LEU A 181 -5.33 14.69 -9.71
CA LEU A 181 -5.77 13.31 -9.93
C LEU A 181 -6.28 13.14 -11.35
N HIS A 182 -6.00 11.97 -11.92
CA HIS A 182 -6.64 11.53 -13.13
C HIS A 182 -8.17 11.44 -12.92
N GLU A 183 -8.97 11.77 -13.94
CA GLU A 183 -10.43 11.81 -13.83
C GLU A 183 -11.07 10.47 -13.43
N ASP A 184 -10.42 9.35 -13.78
CA ASP A 184 -10.86 7.99 -13.46
C ASP A 184 -10.40 7.50 -12.07
N VAL A 185 -9.68 8.32 -11.29
CA VAL A 185 -9.31 7.96 -9.91
C VAL A 185 -10.41 8.30 -8.93
N THR A 186 -10.90 7.30 -8.21
CA THR A 186 -11.88 7.50 -7.13
C THR A 186 -11.19 7.58 -5.77
N VAL A 187 -11.43 8.67 -5.03
CA VAL A 187 -10.89 8.84 -3.67
C VAL A 187 -11.78 8.12 -2.66
N VAL A 188 -11.16 7.36 -1.76
CA VAL A 188 -11.82 6.63 -0.67
C VAL A 188 -11.14 6.95 0.66
N LYS A 189 -11.92 7.02 1.75
CA LYS A 189 -11.38 7.41 3.07
C LYS A 189 -10.73 6.27 3.84
N ASP A 190 -11.25 5.08 3.66
CA ASP A 190 -10.90 3.89 4.44
C ASP A 190 -11.35 2.61 3.72
N TRP A 191 -11.09 1.46 4.29
CA TRP A 191 -11.49 0.17 3.75
C TRP A 191 -13.01 -0.04 3.76
N LYS A 192 -13.74 0.63 4.64
CA LYS A 192 -15.20 0.66 4.59
C LYS A 192 -15.68 1.31 3.31
N GLY A 193 -15.10 2.44 2.93
CA GLY A 193 -15.40 3.11 1.66
C GLY A 193 -15.12 2.23 0.44
N ILE A 194 -14.02 1.46 0.46
CA ILE A 194 -13.71 0.46 -0.58
C ILE A 194 -14.78 -0.64 -0.61
N TYR A 195 -15.14 -1.19 0.56
CA TYR A 195 -16.18 -2.21 0.65
C TYR A 195 -17.53 -1.72 0.09
N GLU A 196 -17.95 -0.51 0.46
CA GLU A 196 -19.18 0.11 -0.04
C GLU A 196 -19.12 0.40 -1.55
N TYR A 197 -17.95 0.78 -2.06
CA TYR A 197 -17.72 0.99 -3.49
C TYR A 197 -17.92 -0.29 -4.30
N LEU A 198 -17.40 -1.43 -3.82
CA LEU A 198 -17.47 -2.73 -4.47
C LEU A 198 -18.89 -3.36 -4.42
N HIS A 199 -19.79 -2.83 -3.61
CA HIS A 199 -21.15 -3.33 -3.43
C HIS A 199 -22.22 -2.38 -4.00
N ARG A 200 -21.82 -1.39 -4.81
CA ARG A 200 -22.73 -0.54 -5.58
C ARG A 200 -23.16 -1.24 -6.88
#